data_6b30a6d96cdd9f512651f398753597ed
#
_entry.id   6b30a6d96cdd9f512651f398753597ed
#
_cell.length_a   1.000
_cell.length_b   1.000
_cell.length_c   1.000
_cell.angle_alpha   90.00
_cell.angle_beta   90.00
_cell.angle_gamma   90.00
#
_symmetry.space_group_name_H-M   'P 1'
#
loop_
_entity.id
_entity.type
_entity.pdbx_description
1 polymer ?
#
loop_
_entity_poly.entity_id
_entity_poly.type
_entity_poly.pdbx_seq_one_letter_code
_entity_poly.pdbx_strand_id
1 'polypeptide(L)'
;MGSTTLDGEPQTGLPEPIFKRAVVAVGFTPNLQAVLNEAHALLKIMGAVPIIVHVGEDSAAVRQKLEENIQKSNFREHPPIYLVSGGSTPDVLIKVANEYEADLICAGALKREKAFRYYFGSVARNIARHAPCSVMLFAEPSIEPKPLAKIHCAVEFEEETIQVVKVAAGISYFAGSKELYVTHCFPMPQTDEKKSSGSSQAIDPSTIYKERDAMLTAYLQQVDFSGINVQLRCMQEKTHSTTIDFTRDIEADLLVIPTSQNGFGLWNQLMHYDVESALVNLPCSLLMVRTGND
;
A
#
# COMPACT_ATOMS: atom_id res chain seq x y z
N MET A 1 -21.44 10.41 16.63
CA MET A 1 -20.97 11.24 15.50
C MET A 1 -20.24 12.43 16.10
N GLY A 2 -18.93 12.35 16.24
CA GLY A 2 -18.09 13.42 16.75
C GLY A 2 -16.92 13.59 15.78
N SER A 3 -16.94 14.66 15.00
CA SER A 3 -15.82 15.12 14.20
C SER A 3 -14.87 15.88 15.14
N THR A 4 -13.68 15.35 15.38
CA THR A 4 -12.63 16.06 16.12
C THR A 4 -11.69 16.67 15.08
N THR A 5 -11.76 17.99 14.91
CA THR A 5 -10.79 18.78 14.14
C THR A 5 -9.65 19.18 15.07
N LEU A 6 -8.42 18.87 14.67
CA LEU A 6 -7.20 19.33 15.31
C LEU A 6 -6.53 20.36 14.40
N ASP A 7 -6.49 21.62 14.81
CA ASP A 7 -5.83 22.72 14.09
C ASP A 7 -4.37 22.85 14.56
N GLY A 8 -3.40 22.70 13.63
CA GLY A 8 -1.97 22.91 13.84
C GLY A 8 -1.39 23.84 12.78
N GLU A 9 -0.45 24.73 13.17
CA GLU A 9 0.20 25.70 12.28
C GLU A 9 1.18 25.04 11.30
N PRO A 10 1.34 25.53 10.04
CA PRO A 10 2.19 24.90 9.03
C PRO A 10 3.67 25.11 9.32
N GLN A 11 4.44 24.02 9.32
CA GLN A 11 5.90 24.04 9.39
C GLN A 11 6.50 24.50 8.04
N THR A 12 7.37 25.53 8.10
CA THR A 12 8.08 26.12 6.96
C THR A 12 9.36 25.33 6.65
N GLY A 13 9.24 24.32 5.81
CA GLY A 13 10.33 23.58 5.16
C GLY A 13 9.72 22.72 4.06
N LEU A 14 10.44 22.49 2.96
CA LEU A 14 9.99 21.48 1.99
C LEU A 14 9.86 20.16 2.76
N PRO A 15 8.68 19.53 2.76
CA PRO A 15 8.48 18.33 3.51
C PRO A 15 9.44 17.23 3.03
N GLU A 16 9.97 16.44 3.98
CA GLU A 16 10.78 15.28 3.61
C GLU A 16 9.99 14.34 2.70
N PRO A 17 10.65 13.74 1.69
CA PRO A 17 9.98 12.79 0.82
C PRO A 17 9.48 11.60 1.64
N ILE A 18 8.27 11.11 1.32
CA ILE A 18 7.68 9.93 1.97
C ILE A 18 8.54 8.70 1.69
N PHE A 19 9.03 8.58 0.45
CA PHE A 19 10.03 7.62 0.02
C PHE A 19 11.13 8.36 -0.74
N LYS A 20 12.39 7.91 -0.62
CA LYS A 20 13.54 8.59 -1.24
C LYS A 20 13.77 8.11 -2.66
N ARG A 21 13.76 6.81 -2.88
CA ARG A 21 14.03 6.17 -4.18
C ARG A 21 13.09 5.00 -4.42
N ALA A 22 12.56 4.92 -5.62
CA ALA A 22 11.63 3.85 -5.99
C ALA A 22 12.12 3.10 -7.24
N VAL A 23 12.26 1.79 -7.12
CA VAL A 23 12.42 0.89 -8.27
C VAL A 23 11.05 0.69 -8.92
N VAL A 24 10.92 1.01 -10.21
CA VAL A 24 9.71 0.80 -11.01
C VAL A 24 9.94 -0.35 -11.97
N ALA A 25 9.31 -1.49 -11.67
CA ALA A 25 9.40 -2.68 -12.50
C ALA A 25 8.54 -2.53 -13.76
N VAL A 26 9.14 -2.63 -14.94
CA VAL A 26 8.44 -2.51 -16.20
C VAL A 26 8.74 -3.69 -17.14
N GLY A 27 7.69 -4.16 -17.81
CA GLY A 27 7.77 -5.14 -18.91
C GLY A 27 7.19 -4.56 -20.18
N PHE A 28 7.59 -5.07 -21.35
CA PHE A 28 6.98 -4.69 -22.64
C PHE A 28 5.60 -5.35 -22.81
N THR A 29 4.70 -5.02 -21.89
CA THR A 29 3.31 -5.47 -21.87
C THR A 29 2.39 -4.37 -22.43
N PRO A 30 1.14 -4.67 -22.82
CA PRO A 30 0.17 -3.66 -23.22
C PRO A 30 -0.07 -2.56 -22.15
N ASN A 31 0.23 -2.85 -20.89
CA ASN A 31 0.02 -1.91 -19.78
C ASN A 31 1.26 -1.04 -19.48
N LEU A 32 2.35 -1.14 -20.22
CA LEU A 32 3.59 -0.44 -19.92
C LEU A 32 3.38 1.07 -19.71
N GLN A 33 2.67 1.73 -20.62
CA GLN A 33 2.40 3.18 -20.53
C GLN A 33 1.56 3.51 -19.28
N ALA A 34 0.57 2.70 -18.98
CA ALA A 34 -0.27 2.87 -17.80
C ALA A 34 0.56 2.75 -16.51
N VAL A 35 1.42 1.73 -16.41
CA VAL A 35 2.31 1.55 -15.25
C VAL A 35 3.28 2.72 -15.09
N LEU A 36 3.88 3.20 -16.19
CA LEU A 36 4.77 4.36 -16.16
C LEU A 36 4.06 5.62 -15.68
N ASN A 37 2.85 5.89 -16.17
CA ASN A 37 2.11 7.09 -15.81
C ASN A 37 1.59 7.04 -14.36
N GLU A 38 1.08 5.87 -13.91
CA GLU A 38 0.70 5.66 -12.50
C GLU A 38 1.90 5.83 -11.58
N ALA A 39 3.04 5.20 -11.91
CA ALA A 39 4.26 5.36 -11.14
C ALA A 39 4.70 6.83 -11.07
N HIS A 40 4.70 7.54 -12.20
CA HIS A 40 5.04 8.96 -12.22
C HIS A 40 4.14 9.78 -11.30
N ALA A 41 2.81 9.61 -11.39
CA ALA A 41 1.85 10.37 -10.60
C ALA A 41 2.05 10.11 -9.10
N LEU A 42 2.18 8.84 -8.71
CA LEU A 42 2.37 8.45 -7.31
C LEU A 42 3.71 8.91 -6.75
N LEU A 43 4.81 8.69 -7.48
CA LEU A 43 6.15 9.05 -7.02
C LEU A 43 6.33 10.56 -6.90
N LYS A 44 5.64 11.34 -7.73
CA LYS A 44 5.57 12.79 -7.59
C LYS A 44 4.90 13.21 -6.27
N ILE A 45 3.81 12.55 -5.87
CA ILE A 45 3.15 12.76 -4.58
C ILE A 45 4.08 12.39 -3.43
N MET A 46 4.80 11.27 -3.55
CA MET A 46 5.69 10.76 -2.51
C MET A 46 7.04 11.47 -2.43
N GLY A 47 7.42 12.26 -3.45
CA GLY A 47 8.72 12.91 -3.56
C GLY A 47 9.86 11.95 -3.92
N ALA A 48 9.57 10.73 -4.37
CA ALA A 48 10.56 9.70 -4.61
C ALA A 48 11.23 9.81 -5.99
N VAL A 49 12.55 9.55 -6.02
CA VAL A 49 13.32 9.49 -7.27
C VAL A 49 13.11 8.13 -7.94
N PRO A 50 12.60 8.08 -9.18
CA PRO A 50 12.34 6.83 -9.89
C PRO A 50 13.60 6.20 -10.48
N ILE A 51 13.68 4.86 -10.40
CA ILE A 51 14.65 4.01 -11.10
C ILE A 51 13.85 2.98 -11.89
N ILE A 52 13.75 3.16 -13.20
CA ILE A 52 12.97 2.25 -14.05
C ILE A 52 13.83 1.02 -14.38
N VAL A 53 13.28 -0.17 -14.13
CA VAL A 53 13.99 -1.43 -14.35
C VAL A 53 13.20 -2.32 -15.29
N HIS A 54 13.82 -2.66 -16.42
CA HIS A 54 13.37 -3.72 -17.31
C HIS A 54 14.26 -4.95 -17.13
N VAL A 55 13.66 -6.10 -16.88
CA VAL A 55 14.37 -7.37 -16.79
C VAL A 55 14.17 -8.16 -18.07
N GLY A 56 15.26 -8.34 -18.82
CA GLY A 56 15.27 -9.00 -20.11
C GLY A 56 16.67 -9.01 -20.70
N GLU A 57 16.78 -9.36 -21.98
CA GLU A 57 18.05 -9.31 -22.70
C GLU A 57 18.54 -7.87 -22.83
N ASP A 58 19.78 -7.62 -22.41
CA ASP A 58 20.39 -6.30 -22.54
C ASP A 58 20.97 -6.10 -23.95
N SER A 59 20.15 -5.53 -24.83
CA SER A 59 20.53 -5.20 -26.19
C SER A 59 20.24 -3.72 -26.50
N ALA A 60 20.92 -3.17 -27.52
CA ALA A 60 20.69 -1.81 -27.97
C ALA A 60 19.22 -1.58 -28.37
N ALA A 61 18.59 -2.57 -29.03
CA ALA A 61 17.19 -2.51 -29.42
C ALA A 61 16.23 -2.45 -28.22
N VAL A 62 16.52 -3.22 -27.14
CA VAL A 62 15.72 -3.23 -25.92
C VAL A 62 15.88 -1.89 -25.18
N ARG A 63 17.09 -1.35 -25.07
CA ARG A 63 17.35 -0.05 -24.47
C ARG A 63 16.65 1.06 -25.23
N GLN A 64 16.77 1.11 -26.54
CA GLN A 64 16.08 2.09 -27.37
C GLN A 64 14.55 2.00 -27.18
N LYS A 65 13.99 0.79 -27.22
CA LYS A 65 12.54 0.59 -27.02
C LYS A 65 12.08 1.07 -25.65
N LEU A 66 12.86 0.83 -24.60
CA LEU A 66 12.55 1.31 -23.23
C LEU A 66 12.56 2.84 -23.22
N GLU A 67 13.60 3.46 -23.75
CA GLU A 67 13.74 4.91 -23.82
C GLU A 67 12.58 5.57 -24.60
N GLU A 68 12.20 5.02 -25.75
CA GLU A 68 11.05 5.50 -26.54
C GLU A 68 9.73 5.43 -25.74
N ASN A 69 9.57 4.42 -24.89
CA ASN A 69 8.38 4.31 -24.03
C ASN A 69 8.42 5.30 -22.86
N ILE A 70 9.59 5.54 -22.28
CA ILE A 70 9.76 6.58 -21.24
C ILE A 70 9.45 7.96 -21.83
N GLN A 71 9.92 8.26 -23.03
CA GLN A 71 9.65 9.53 -23.73
C GLN A 71 8.17 9.74 -24.06
N LYS A 72 7.39 8.68 -24.23
CA LYS A 72 5.94 8.73 -24.44
C LYS A 72 5.15 8.83 -23.14
N SER A 73 5.78 8.64 -21.99
CA SER A 73 5.17 8.68 -20.66
C SER A 73 5.27 10.06 -20.03
N ASN A 74 4.68 10.20 -18.86
CA ASN A 74 4.78 11.42 -18.04
C ASN A 74 6.21 11.67 -17.50
N PHE A 75 7.13 10.70 -17.59
CA PHE A 75 8.54 10.86 -17.22
C PHE A 75 9.37 11.62 -18.26
N ARG A 76 8.82 11.98 -19.40
CA ARG A 76 9.54 12.68 -20.51
C ARG A 76 10.23 13.98 -20.09
N GLU A 77 9.67 14.72 -19.14
CA GLU A 77 10.22 16.00 -18.69
C GLU A 77 11.39 15.84 -17.70
N HIS A 78 11.35 14.77 -16.95
CA HIS A 78 12.38 14.40 -15.97
C HIS A 78 12.70 12.91 -16.15
N PRO A 79 13.49 12.55 -17.18
CA PRO A 79 13.77 11.15 -17.48
C PRO A 79 14.52 10.50 -16.32
N PRO A 80 14.01 9.40 -15.79
CA PRO A 80 14.63 8.67 -14.69
C PRO A 80 15.86 7.90 -15.15
N ILE A 81 16.64 7.41 -14.20
CA ILE A 81 17.62 6.34 -14.48
C ILE A 81 16.83 5.11 -14.93
N TYR A 82 17.26 4.49 -16.02
CA TYR A 82 16.69 3.22 -16.44
C TYR A 82 17.76 2.14 -16.64
N LEU A 83 17.42 0.93 -16.27
CA LEU A 83 18.31 -0.22 -16.29
C LEU A 83 17.67 -1.36 -17.07
N VAL A 84 18.49 -2.07 -17.82
CA VAL A 84 18.13 -3.34 -18.45
C VAL A 84 19.06 -4.42 -17.89
N SER A 85 18.51 -5.49 -17.35
CA SER A 85 19.29 -6.57 -16.74
C SER A 85 18.68 -7.93 -17.06
N GLY A 86 19.52 -8.91 -17.40
CA GLY A 86 19.11 -10.31 -17.50
C GLY A 86 19.01 -10.98 -16.13
N GLY A 87 18.21 -12.04 -16.05
CA GLY A 87 18.08 -12.85 -14.84
C GLY A 87 16.64 -13.08 -14.41
N SER A 88 16.45 -13.64 -13.22
CA SER A 88 15.15 -13.78 -12.58
C SER A 88 14.61 -12.40 -12.19
N THR A 89 13.42 -12.06 -12.66
CA THR A 89 12.85 -10.71 -12.46
C THR A 89 12.78 -10.31 -10.98
N PRO A 90 12.26 -11.11 -10.03
CA PRO A 90 12.25 -10.74 -8.63
C PRO A 90 13.64 -10.49 -8.05
N ASP A 91 14.60 -11.36 -8.37
CA ASP A 91 15.96 -11.27 -7.83
C ASP A 91 16.68 -10.02 -8.32
N VAL A 92 16.50 -9.67 -9.60
CA VAL A 92 17.06 -8.45 -10.20
C VAL A 92 16.47 -7.21 -9.53
N LEU A 93 15.15 -7.16 -9.33
CA LEU A 93 14.50 -6.01 -8.71
C LEU A 93 14.93 -5.80 -7.25
N ILE A 94 15.04 -6.91 -6.49
CA ILE A 94 15.56 -6.88 -5.11
C ILE A 94 17.02 -6.43 -5.09
N LYS A 95 17.84 -6.96 -5.99
CA LYS A 95 19.25 -6.57 -6.13
C LYS A 95 19.40 -5.08 -6.43
N VAL A 96 18.65 -4.58 -7.41
CA VAL A 96 18.66 -3.15 -7.78
C VAL A 96 18.17 -2.29 -6.62
N ALA A 97 17.11 -2.71 -5.90
CA ALA A 97 16.64 -1.98 -4.74
C ALA A 97 17.75 -1.83 -3.68
N ASN A 98 18.49 -2.89 -3.40
CA ASN A 98 19.63 -2.84 -2.47
C ASN A 98 20.79 -1.97 -3.01
N GLU A 99 21.18 -2.13 -4.29
CA GLU A 99 22.29 -1.39 -4.90
C GLU A 99 22.05 0.12 -4.94
N TYR A 100 20.80 0.54 -5.15
CA TYR A 100 20.41 1.94 -5.21
C TYR A 100 19.82 2.47 -3.91
N GLU A 101 19.84 1.65 -2.84
CA GLU A 101 19.22 2.01 -1.54
C GLU A 101 17.76 2.49 -1.74
N ALA A 102 16.99 1.78 -2.56
CA ALA A 102 15.60 2.11 -2.79
C ALA A 102 14.74 1.61 -1.63
N ASP A 103 13.86 2.47 -1.15
CA ASP A 103 12.94 2.22 -0.05
C ASP A 103 11.53 1.84 -0.51
N LEU A 104 11.32 1.81 -1.85
CA LEU A 104 10.08 1.39 -2.49
C LEU A 104 10.34 0.59 -3.77
N ILE A 105 9.58 -0.49 -3.99
CA ILE A 105 9.48 -1.19 -5.28
C ILE A 105 8.05 -1.06 -5.79
N CYS A 106 7.88 -0.57 -7.02
CA CYS A 106 6.59 -0.45 -7.70
C CYS A 106 6.45 -1.51 -8.79
N ALA A 107 5.30 -2.22 -8.80
CA ALA A 107 4.98 -3.19 -9.84
C ALA A 107 3.50 -3.11 -10.24
N GLY A 108 3.20 -3.30 -11.53
CA GLY A 108 1.84 -3.30 -12.04
C GLY A 108 1.23 -4.70 -12.15
N ALA A 109 -0.10 -4.79 -12.00
CA ALA A 109 -0.84 -5.98 -12.32
C ALA A 109 -0.82 -6.27 -13.83
N LEU A 110 -0.93 -7.54 -14.19
CA LEU A 110 -1.05 -7.99 -15.58
C LEU A 110 -2.52 -8.10 -15.98
N LYS A 111 -2.85 -7.63 -17.17
CA LYS A 111 -4.20 -7.78 -17.73
C LYS A 111 -4.34 -9.14 -18.43
N ARG A 112 -5.35 -9.91 -18.06
CA ARG A 112 -5.72 -11.12 -18.80
C ARG A 112 -6.51 -10.76 -20.06
N GLU A 113 -5.99 -11.06 -21.25
CA GLU A 113 -6.66 -10.76 -22.52
C GLU A 113 -8.08 -11.34 -22.65
N LYS A 114 -8.33 -12.51 -22.05
CA LYS A 114 -9.63 -13.22 -22.16
C LYS A 114 -10.65 -12.90 -21.05
N ALA A 115 -10.28 -12.18 -19.99
CA ALA A 115 -11.15 -12.04 -18.81
C ALA A 115 -11.45 -10.61 -18.40
N PHE A 116 -10.91 -9.60 -19.07
CA PHE A 116 -11.02 -8.16 -18.69
C PHE A 116 -10.68 -7.90 -17.21
N ARG A 117 -9.94 -8.80 -16.56
CA ARG A 117 -9.54 -8.69 -15.17
C ARG A 117 -8.03 -8.58 -15.04
N TYR A 118 -7.60 -7.69 -14.17
CA TYR A 118 -6.22 -7.61 -13.75
C TYR A 118 -5.89 -8.71 -12.75
N TYR A 119 -4.63 -9.12 -12.71
CA TYR A 119 -4.13 -10.07 -11.71
C TYR A 119 -2.65 -9.82 -11.44
N PHE A 120 -2.21 -10.13 -10.23
CA PHE A 120 -0.80 -10.06 -9.90
C PHE A 120 -0.11 -11.37 -10.26
N GLY A 121 0.85 -11.27 -11.18
CA GLY A 121 1.67 -12.41 -11.61
C GLY A 121 2.64 -12.89 -10.52
N SER A 122 3.36 -13.97 -10.81
CA SER A 122 4.36 -14.54 -9.89
C SER A 122 5.44 -13.55 -9.46
N VAL A 123 5.83 -12.64 -10.33
CA VAL A 123 6.81 -11.57 -10.02
C VAL A 123 6.31 -10.66 -8.91
N ALA A 124 5.12 -10.08 -9.06
CA ALA A 124 4.55 -9.17 -8.05
C ALA A 124 4.35 -9.89 -6.70
N ARG A 125 3.87 -11.13 -6.72
CA ARG A 125 3.72 -11.96 -5.51
C ARG A 125 5.04 -12.28 -4.83
N ASN A 126 6.09 -12.55 -5.60
CA ASN A 126 7.41 -12.83 -5.06
C ASN A 126 8.02 -11.57 -4.43
N ILE A 127 7.92 -10.42 -5.11
CA ILE A 127 8.38 -9.13 -4.56
C ILE A 127 7.62 -8.81 -3.28
N ALA A 128 6.30 -8.94 -3.27
CA ALA A 128 5.47 -8.70 -2.09
C ALA A 128 5.92 -9.51 -0.85
N ARG A 129 6.46 -10.71 -1.06
CA ARG A 129 6.94 -11.59 0.02
C ARG A 129 8.38 -11.34 0.44
N HIS A 130 9.26 -10.97 -0.50
CA HIS A 130 10.70 -11.01 -0.28
C HIS A 130 11.41 -9.66 -0.45
N ALA A 131 10.68 -8.59 -0.83
CA ALA A 131 11.29 -7.28 -0.96
C ALA A 131 11.90 -6.81 0.35
N PRO A 132 13.11 -6.22 0.32
CA PRO A 132 13.75 -5.67 1.52
C PRO A 132 13.15 -4.33 1.96
N CYS A 133 12.28 -3.74 1.16
CA CYS A 133 11.68 -2.42 1.34
C CYS A 133 10.17 -2.45 1.10
N SER A 134 9.52 -1.31 1.20
CA SER A 134 8.08 -1.17 0.91
C SER A 134 7.75 -1.55 -0.54
N VAL A 135 6.52 -1.99 -0.77
CA VAL A 135 6.07 -2.44 -2.11
C VAL A 135 4.75 -1.80 -2.48
N MET A 136 4.71 -1.20 -3.67
CA MET A 136 3.51 -0.66 -4.30
C MET A 136 3.05 -1.57 -5.43
N LEU A 137 1.82 -2.03 -5.37
CA LEU A 137 1.19 -2.84 -6.40
C LEU A 137 0.05 -2.06 -7.06
N PHE A 138 0.20 -1.68 -8.34
CA PHE A 138 -0.86 -1.04 -9.11
C PHE A 138 -1.85 -2.09 -9.59
N ALA A 139 -3.09 -2.07 -9.08
CA ALA A 139 -4.11 -3.06 -9.42
C ALA A 139 -4.66 -2.88 -10.84
N GLU A 140 -5.05 -1.67 -11.19
CA GLU A 140 -5.62 -1.31 -12.49
C GLU A 140 -4.92 -0.07 -13.06
N PRO A 141 -3.65 -0.19 -13.46
CA PRO A 141 -2.90 0.97 -13.94
C PRO A 141 -3.58 1.62 -15.15
N SER A 142 -3.64 2.95 -15.14
CA SER A 142 -4.28 3.76 -16.17
C SER A 142 -3.30 4.69 -16.89
N ILE A 143 -3.53 4.96 -18.17
CA ILE A 143 -2.78 5.96 -18.91
C ILE A 143 -3.06 7.36 -18.34
N GLU A 144 -4.27 7.58 -17.83
CA GLU A 144 -4.68 8.77 -17.10
C GLU A 144 -4.89 8.40 -15.63
N PRO A 145 -3.87 8.57 -14.77
CA PRO A 145 -3.97 8.22 -13.36
C PRO A 145 -5.11 8.95 -12.66
N LYS A 146 -5.87 8.22 -11.87
CA LYS A 146 -6.95 8.81 -11.08
C LYS A 146 -6.38 9.49 -9.83
N PRO A 147 -7.03 10.56 -9.34
CA PRO A 147 -6.69 11.13 -8.04
C PRO A 147 -6.89 10.11 -6.92
N LEU A 148 -6.01 10.12 -5.92
CA LEU A 148 -6.18 9.34 -4.70
C LEU A 148 -7.17 10.07 -3.78
N ALA A 149 -8.47 9.99 -4.08
CA ALA A 149 -9.50 10.72 -3.35
C ALA A 149 -9.80 10.08 -1.98
N LYS A 150 -9.76 8.75 -1.91
CA LYS A 150 -10.00 7.97 -0.68
C LYS A 150 -8.86 7.00 -0.44
N ILE A 151 -8.24 7.12 0.72
CA ILE A 151 -7.16 6.23 1.15
C ILE A 151 -7.65 5.41 2.35
N HIS A 152 -7.43 4.11 2.32
CA HIS A 152 -7.67 3.23 3.45
C HIS A 152 -6.34 2.76 4.03
N CYS A 153 -6.11 3.02 5.31
CA CYS A 153 -4.97 2.54 6.07
C CYS A 153 -5.47 1.55 7.13
N ALA A 154 -5.12 0.28 7.00
CA ALA A 154 -5.46 -0.73 7.99
C ALA A 154 -4.24 -1.01 8.88
N VAL A 155 -4.43 -0.98 10.21
CA VAL A 155 -3.35 -1.06 11.19
C VAL A 155 -3.64 -2.04 12.32
N GLU A 156 -2.58 -2.52 12.95
CA GLU A 156 -2.57 -3.21 14.24
C GLU A 156 -2.03 -2.25 15.30
N PHE A 157 -2.28 -2.51 16.60
CA PHE A 157 -1.78 -1.67 17.69
C PHE A 157 -0.34 -2.04 18.07
N GLU A 158 0.54 -2.07 17.08
CA GLU A 158 1.97 -2.28 17.26
C GLU A 158 2.72 -0.96 17.05
N GLU A 159 3.75 -0.70 17.88
CA GLU A 159 4.50 0.54 17.83
C GLU A 159 5.06 0.83 16.44
N GLU A 160 5.53 -0.22 15.76
CA GLU A 160 6.12 -0.15 14.44
C GLU A 160 5.11 0.24 13.35
N THR A 161 3.82 -0.06 13.52
CA THR A 161 2.79 0.23 12.51
C THR A 161 2.36 1.69 12.49
N ILE A 162 2.78 2.50 13.45
CA ILE A 162 2.54 3.95 13.41
C ILE A 162 3.18 4.62 12.19
N GLN A 163 4.31 4.09 11.72
CA GLN A 163 4.96 4.56 10.50
C GLN A 163 4.07 4.39 9.27
N VAL A 164 3.27 3.31 9.24
CA VAL A 164 2.30 3.06 8.16
C VAL A 164 1.26 4.17 8.09
N VAL A 165 0.76 4.59 9.26
CA VAL A 165 -0.21 5.68 9.35
C VAL A 165 0.41 7.00 8.93
N LYS A 166 1.67 7.29 9.32
CA LYS A 166 2.40 8.49 8.89
C LYS A 166 2.58 8.53 7.38
N VAL A 167 2.92 7.39 6.76
CA VAL A 167 3.01 7.25 5.29
C VAL A 167 1.65 7.51 4.64
N ALA A 168 0.58 6.90 5.14
CA ALA A 168 -0.78 7.10 4.60
C ALA A 168 -1.25 8.55 4.74
N ALA A 169 -1.00 9.19 5.90
CA ALA A 169 -1.29 10.59 6.14
C ALA A 169 -0.51 11.51 5.19
N GLY A 170 0.80 11.27 5.03
CA GLY A 170 1.62 12.02 4.08
C GLY A 170 1.11 11.92 2.65
N ILE A 171 0.80 10.70 2.18
CA ILE A 171 0.22 10.50 0.84
C ILE A 171 -1.11 11.25 0.72
N SER A 172 -1.98 11.14 1.74
CA SER A 172 -3.28 11.80 1.77
C SER A 172 -3.15 13.32 1.67
N TYR A 173 -2.22 13.90 2.43
CA TYR A 173 -1.94 15.33 2.43
C TYR A 173 -1.46 15.82 1.06
N PHE A 174 -0.41 15.18 0.50
CA PHE A 174 0.17 15.61 -0.79
C PHE A 174 -0.71 15.29 -2.00
N ALA A 175 -1.53 14.25 -1.93
CA ALA A 175 -2.51 13.94 -2.96
C ALA A 175 -3.74 14.86 -2.90
N GLY A 176 -3.94 15.59 -1.81
CA GLY A 176 -5.17 16.34 -1.56
C GLY A 176 -6.39 15.41 -1.46
N SER A 177 -6.21 14.26 -0.78
CA SER A 177 -7.26 13.27 -0.64
C SER A 177 -8.47 13.83 0.09
N LYS A 178 -9.68 13.39 -0.30
CA LYS A 178 -10.92 13.80 0.35
C LYS A 178 -11.08 13.17 1.73
N GLU A 179 -10.65 11.91 1.86
CA GLU A 179 -10.83 11.10 3.08
C GLU A 179 -9.67 10.13 3.27
N LEU A 180 -9.18 10.05 4.50
CA LEU A 180 -8.29 8.99 4.98
C LEU A 180 -9.03 8.15 6.01
N TYR A 181 -9.28 6.90 5.71
CA TYR A 181 -9.83 5.93 6.65
C TYR A 181 -8.68 5.21 7.35
N VAL A 182 -8.63 5.27 8.68
CA VAL A 182 -7.71 4.46 9.48
C VAL A 182 -8.52 3.45 10.25
N THR A 183 -8.27 2.16 10.00
CA THR A 183 -9.07 1.08 10.58
C THR A 183 -8.22 0.09 11.36
N HIS A 184 -8.82 -0.48 12.41
CA HIS A 184 -8.30 -1.62 13.15
C HIS A 184 -9.34 -2.73 13.20
N CYS A 185 -8.96 -3.93 12.76
CA CYS A 185 -9.79 -5.13 12.85
C CYS A 185 -9.44 -5.91 14.12
N PHE A 186 -10.44 -6.38 14.86
CA PHE A 186 -10.24 -7.18 16.07
C PHE A 186 -11.20 -8.36 16.14
N PRO A 187 -10.75 -9.53 16.65
CA PRO A 187 -11.63 -10.64 16.89
C PRO A 187 -12.54 -10.36 18.10
N MET A 188 -13.80 -10.74 18.02
CA MET A 188 -14.68 -10.72 19.19
C MET A 188 -14.35 -11.88 20.11
N PRO A 189 -14.32 -11.68 21.44
CA PRO A 189 -14.18 -12.78 22.38
C PRO A 189 -15.29 -13.81 22.14
N GLN A 190 -14.91 -15.06 21.99
CA GLN A 190 -15.89 -16.14 21.95
C GLN A 190 -16.50 -16.27 23.36
N THR A 191 -17.81 -16.05 23.48
CA THR A 191 -18.54 -16.41 24.68
C THR A 191 -18.61 -17.94 24.69
N ASP A 192 -17.79 -18.58 25.54
CA ASP A 192 -17.88 -20.02 25.78
C ASP A 192 -19.24 -20.35 26.41
N GLU A 193 -20.22 -20.70 25.58
CA GLU A 193 -21.55 -21.17 26.04
C GLU A 193 -21.51 -22.48 26.86
N LYS A 194 -20.29 -23.04 27.12
CA LYS A 194 -20.14 -24.35 27.77
C LYS A 194 -19.51 -24.32 29.15
N LYS A 195 -19.41 -23.22 29.86
CA LYS A 195 -19.06 -23.28 31.29
C LYS A 195 -20.29 -22.97 32.14
N SER A 196 -21.02 -24.01 32.43
CA SER A 196 -21.99 -24.07 33.53
C SER A 196 -21.39 -23.60 34.83
N SER A 197 -22.14 -22.77 35.55
CA SER A 197 -21.99 -22.33 36.92
C SER A 197 -20.93 -21.28 37.26
N GLY A 198 -21.38 -20.01 37.38
CA GLY A 198 -20.71 -18.95 38.10
C GLY A 198 -20.52 -17.69 37.28
N SER A 199 -21.47 -16.76 37.34
CA SER A 199 -21.39 -15.29 37.08
C SER A 199 -20.29 -14.79 36.13
N SER A 200 -20.27 -15.23 34.89
CA SER A 200 -19.60 -14.50 33.83
C SER A 200 -20.62 -13.47 33.30
N GLN A 201 -20.52 -12.21 33.70
CA GLN A 201 -21.23 -11.12 33.04
C GLN A 201 -20.81 -11.15 31.58
N ALA A 202 -21.74 -11.40 30.68
CA ALA A 202 -21.51 -11.25 29.26
C ALA A 202 -21.08 -9.80 29.00
N ILE A 203 -19.86 -9.61 28.51
CA ILE A 203 -19.37 -8.27 28.20
C ILE A 203 -20.24 -7.75 27.05
N ASP A 204 -20.87 -6.58 27.26
CA ASP A 204 -21.65 -5.95 26.22
C ASP A 204 -20.73 -5.60 25.02
N PRO A 205 -21.06 -6.10 23.82
CA PRO A 205 -20.28 -5.79 22.60
C PRO A 205 -20.00 -4.30 22.42
N SER A 206 -20.95 -3.42 22.82
CA SER A 206 -20.78 -1.97 22.72
C SER A 206 -19.63 -1.44 23.58
N THR A 207 -19.35 -2.09 24.71
CA THR A 207 -18.21 -1.73 25.59
C THR A 207 -16.89 -2.06 24.91
N ILE A 208 -16.80 -3.24 24.26
CA ILE A 208 -15.58 -3.66 23.52
C ILE A 208 -15.27 -2.65 22.39
N TYR A 209 -16.28 -2.27 21.62
CA TYR A 209 -16.09 -1.26 20.57
C TYR A 209 -15.60 0.09 21.11
N LYS A 210 -16.19 0.58 22.21
CA LYS A 210 -15.76 1.83 22.85
C LYS A 210 -14.30 1.77 23.34
N GLU A 211 -13.91 0.66 23.93
CA GLU A 211 -12.52 0.43 24.36
C GLU A 211 -11.57 0.44 23.17
N ARG A 212 -11.91 -0.26 22.08
CA ARG A 212 -11.08 -0.33 20.87
C ARG A 212 -10.98 1.03 20.17
N ASP A 213 -12.07 1.79 20.08
CA ASP A 213 -12.08 3.14 19.50
C ASP A 213 -11.22 4.09 20.36
N ALA A 214 -11.29 3.99 21.68
CA ALA A 214 -10.44 4.78 22.58
C ALA A 214 -8.95 4.40 22.42
N MET A 215 -8.64 3.11 22.29
CA MET A 215 -7.27 2.63 22.02
C MET A 215 -6.76 3.15 20.66
N LEU A 216 -7.56 3.07 19.60
CA LEU A 216 -7.18 3.58 18.28
C LEU A 216 -6.93 5.08 18.33
N THR A 217 -7.81 5.83 18.98
CA THR A 217 -7.65 7.27 19.15
C THR A 217 -6.35 7.60 19.91
N ALA A 218 -6.08 6.90 21.01
CA ALA A 218 -4.86 7.12 21.80
C ALA A 218 -3.60 6.74 21.01
N TYR A 219 -3.63 5.63 20.27
CA TYR A 219 -2.54 5.18 19.42
C TYR A 219 -2.17 6.21 18.34
N LEU A 220 -3.16 6.90 17.78
CA LEU A 220 -2.98 7.87 16.72
C LEU A 220 -2.62 9.28 17.17
N GLN A 221 -2.58 9.58 18.49
CA GLN A 221 -2.22 10.91 19.00
C GLN A 221 -0.83 11.40 18.58
N GLN A 222 0.05 10.50 18.19
CA GLN A 222 1.41 10.81 17.73
C GLN A 222 1.52 11.08 16.22
N VAL A 223 0.40 11.08 15.50
CA VAL A 223 0.35 11.35 14.05
C VAL A 223 -0.31 12.71 13.83
N ASP A 224 0.36 13.56 13.06
CA ASP A 224 -0.22 14.81 12.61
C ASP A 224 -1.16 14.56 11.43
N PHE A 225 -2.43 14.91 11.62
CA PHE A 225 -3.47 14.83 10.59
C PHE A 225 -3.94 16.20 10.13
N SER A 226 -3.17 17.26 10.38
CA SER A 226 -3.53 18.62 9.98
C SER A 226 -3.80 18.70 8.48
N GLY A 227 -4.94 19.27 8.12
CA GLY A 227 -5.38 19.39 6.72
C GLY A 227 -5.91 18.11 6.08
N ILE A 228 -6.07 17.01 6.84
CA ILE A 228 -6.58 15.73 6.37
C ILE A 228 -7.92 15.41 7.02
N ASN A 229 -8.92 15.04 6.24
CA ASN A 229 -10.18 14.51 6.76
C ASN A 229 -10.02 13.04 7.12
N VAL A 230 -9.86 12.75 8.41
CA VAL A 230 -9.60 11.39 8.92
C VAL A 230 -10.86 10.77 9.49
N GLN A 231 -11.12 9.52 9.09
CA GLN A 231 -12.20 8.67 9.62
C GLN A 231 -11.59 7.48 10.35
N LEU A 232 -11.81 7.40 11.66
CA LEU A 232 -11.31 6.30 12.50
C LEU A 232 -12.40 5.25 12.67
N ARG A 233 -12.06 3.96 12.51
CA ARG A 233 -13.00 2.85 12.72
C ARG A 233 -12.33 1.62 13.29
N CYS A 234 -12.89 1.09 14.37
CA CYS A 234 -12.63 -0.28 14.80
C CYS A 234 -13.72 -1.20 14.22
N MET A 235 -13.31 -2.34 13.70
CA MET A 235 -14.20 -3.30 13.04
C MET A 235 -14.04 -4.68 13.65
N GLN A 236 -15.14 -5.39 13.82
CA GLN A 236 -15.08 -6.79 14.18
C GLN A 236 -14.55 -7.59 13.00
N GLU A 237 -13.51 -8.39 13.24
CA GLU A 237 -13.05 -9.36 12.26
C GLU A 237 -14.07 -10.50 12.15
N LYS A 238 -14.86 -10.46 11.09
CA LYS A 238 -15.86 -11.51 10.79
C LYS A 238 -15.28 -12.59 9.90
N THR A 239 -14.41 -12.19 9.00
CA THR A 239 -13.73 -13.03 8.00
C THR A 239 -12.35 -12.45 7.73
N HIS A 240 -11.46 -13.25 7.18
CA HIS A 240 -10.14 -12.79 6.73
C HIS A 240 -10.20 -11.71 5.62
N SER A 241 -11.37 -11.51 5.02
CA SER A 241 -11.62 -10.48 4.00
C SER A 241 -12.14 -9.16 4.55
N THR A 242 -12.38 -9.03 5.86
CA THR A 242 -13.02 -7.84 6.46
C THR A 242 -12.37 -6.53 6.00
N THR A 243 -11.04 -6.45 5.98
CA THR A 243 -10.29 -5.27 5.51
C THR A 243 -10.53 -5.01 4.02
N ILE A 244 -10.47 -6.04 3.18
CA ILE A 244 -10.69 -5.93 1.73
C ILE A 244 -12.13 -5.54 1.41
N ASP A 245 -13.09 -6.13 2.12
CA ASP A 245 -14.51 -5.83 1.93
C ASP A 245 -14.81 -4.37 2.30
N PHE A 246 -14.28 -3.90 3.43
CA PHE A 246 -14.38 -2.49 3.80
C PHE A 246 -13.70 -1.56 2.79
N THR A 247 -12.50 -1.91 2.29
CA THR A 247 -11.80 -1.15 1.24
C THR A 247 -12.68 -1.00 -0.01
N ARG A 248 -13.39 -2.08 -0.37
CA ARG A 248 -14.32 -2.09 -1.51
C ARG A 248 -15.56 -1.24 -1.23
N ASP A 249 -16.16 -1.38 -0.04
CA ASP A 249 -17.40 -0.69 0.33
C ASP A 249 -17.23 0.83 0.35
N ILE A 250 -16.06 1.34 0.75
CA ILE A 250 -15.77 2.77 0.71
C ILE A 250 -15.26 3.24 -0.66
N GLU A 251 -15.07 2.33 -1.61
CA GLU A 251 -14.47 2.62 -2.92
C GLU A 251 -13.10 3.33 -2.78
N ALA A 252 -12.21 2.77 -1.98
CA ALA A 252 -10.87 3.34 -1.79
C ALA A 252 -10.05 3.27 -3.08
N ASP A 253 -9.21 4.29 -3.32
CA ASP A 253 -8.27 4.33 -4.45
C ASP A 253 -6.93 3.68 -4.09
N LEU A 254 -6.58 3.66 -2.81
CA LEU A 254 -5.35 3.07 -2.28
C LEU A 254 -5.62 2.39 -0.93
N LEU A 255 -5.19 1.14 -0.80
CA LEU A 255 -5.08 0.43 0.48
C LEU A 255 -3.63 0.47 0.96
N VAL A 256 -3.41 0.90 2.20
CA VAL A 256 -2.09 0.94 2.86
C VAL A 256 -2.11 -0.02 4.05
N ILE A 257 -1.14 -0.93 4.10
CA ILE A 257 -1.02 -1.93 5.16
C ILE A 257 0.43 -2.09 5.63
N PRO A 258 0.66 -2.52 6.88
CA PRO A 258 1.99 -2.89 7.35
C PRO A 258 2.46 -4.22 6.74
N THR A 259 3.78 -4.36 6.55
CA THR A 259 4.42 -5.65 6.39
C THR A 259 5.55 -5.78 7.40
N SER A 260 5.53 -6.83 8.22
CA SER A 260 6.61 -7.10 9.17
C SER A 260 7.54 -8.20 8.65
N GLN A 261 8.81 -8.18 9.10
CA GLN A 261 9.78 -9.26 8.81
C GLN A 261 9.39 -10.57 9.49
N ASN A 262 8.66 -10.51 10.61
CA ASN A 262 8.37 -11.67 11.46
C ASN A 262 7.14 -12.47 11.02
N GLY A 263 6.54 -12.15 9.90
CA GLY A 263 5.48 -12.96 9.30
C GLY A 263 4.15 -13.00 10.06
N PHE A 264 3.97 -12.24 11.12
CA PHE A 264 2.71 -12.11 11.86
C PHE A 264 2.15 -10.71 11.65
N GLY A 265 0.96 -10.57 11.08
CA GLY A 265 0.32 -9.29 10.87
C GLY A 265 -0.73 -9.32 9.77
N LEU A 266 -1.37 -8.16 9.51
CA LEU A 266 -2.41 -7.99 8.48
C LEU A 266 -2.02 -8.57 7.13
N TRP A 267 -0.74 -8.46 6.73
CA TRP A 267 -0.22 -9.08 5.51
C TRP A 267 -0.40 -10.61 5.53
N ASN A 268 -0.07 -11.27 6.64
CA ASN A 268 -0.26 -12.72 6.77
C ASN A 268 -1.73 -13.11 6.82
N GLN A 269 -2.58 -12.32 7.48
CA GLN A 269 -4.03 -12.57 7.46
C GLN A 269 -4.58 -12.49 6.05
N LEU A 270 -4.14 -11.49 5.25
CA LEU A 270 -4.50 -11.36 3.85
C LEU A 270 -3.93 -12.49 2.98
N MET A 271 -2.77 -13.08 3.36
CA MET A 271 -2.01 -14.02 2.53
C MET A 271 -2.03 -15.47 3.01
N HIS A 272 -2.44 -15.75 4.26
CA HIS A 272 -2.31 -17.09 4.84
C HIS A 272 -3.25 -18.14 4.25
N TYR A 273 -4.42 -17.73 3.76
CA TYR A 273 -5.42 -18.67 3.26
C TYR A 273 -5.46 -18.82 1.74
N ASP A 274 -5.03 -17.84 0.99
CA ASP A 274 -4.83 -17.89 -0.45
C ASP A 274 -4.31 -16.55 -0.97
N VAL A 275 -2.99 -16.41 -1.05
CA VAL A 275 -2.31 -15.22 -1.63
C VAL A 275 -2.88 -14.88 -3.01
N GLU A 276 -3.25 -15.93 -3.77
CA GLU A 276 -3.82 -15.75 -5.11
C GLU A 276 -5.20 -15.10 -5.03
N SER A 277 -6.03 -15.52 -4.10
CA SER A 277 -7.39 -15.00 -3.95
C SER A 277 -7.40 -13.55 -3.44
N ALA A 278 -6.55 -13.22 -2.48
CA ALA A 278 -6.45 -11.87 -1.94
C ALA A 278 -5.95 -10.87 -3.00
N LEU A 279 -4.87 -11.20 -3.71
CA LEU A 279 -4.30 -10.34 -4.76
C LEU A 279 -5.17 -10.28 -6.03
N VAL A 280 -5.94 -11.32 -6.34
CA VAL A 280 -6.88 -11.32 -7.48
C VAL A 280 -8.11 -10.47 -7.20
N ASN A 281 -8.48 -10.30 -5.93
CA ASN A 281 -9.71 -9.60 -5.51
C ASN A 281 -9.44 -8.22 -4.91
N LEU A 282 -8.21 -7.67 -5.02
CA LEU A 282 -7.94 -6.32 -4.55
C LEU A 282 -8.84 -5.30 -5.27
N PRO A 283 -9.57 -4.48 -4.52
CA PRO A 283 -10.48 -3.49 -5.10
C PRO A 283 -9.76 -2.26 -5.64
N CYS A 284 -8.52 -2.01 -5.20
CA CYS A 284 -7.70 -0.86 -5.57
C CYS A 284 -6.21 -1.21 -5.49
N SER A 285 -5.35 -0.24 -5.78
CA SER A 285 -3.91 -0.37 -5.61
C SER A 285 -3.53 -0.59 -4.14
N LEU A 286 -2.43 -1.31 -3.89
CA LEU A 286 -1.97 -1.72 -2.57
C LEU A 286 -0.56 -1.22 -2.30
N LEU A 287 -0.39 -0.45 -1.22
CA LEU A 287 0.90 -0.09 -0.66
C LEU A 287 1.16 -0.90 0.62
N MET A 288 2.17 -1.71 0.57
CA MET A 288 2.70 -2.45 1.71
C MET A 288 3.89 -1.69 2.27
N VAL A 289 3.72 -1.11 3.43
CA VAL A 289 4.78 -0.34 4.10
C VAL A 289 5.58 -1.28 4.99
N ARG A 290 6.88 -1.36 4.73
CA ARG A 290 7.76 -2.16 5.56
C ARG A 290 7.96 -1.50 6.91
N THR A 291 7.62 -2.24 7.95
CA THR A 291 7.84 -1.86 9.35
C THR A 291 8.95 -2.75 9.93
N GLY A 292 9.82 -2.18 10.73
CA GLY A 292 10.94 -2.88 11.35
C GLY A 292 12.26 -2.20 11.02
N ASN A 293 13.09 -2.05 12.03
CA ASN A 293 14.41 -1.45 11.92
C ASN A 293 15.38 -2.35 11.16
N ASP A 294 16.25 -1.70 10.39
CA ASP A 294 17.47 -2.26 9.83
C ASP A 294 18.39 -2.86 10.94
#